data_1bcbeed843cd271c936395cf420826a1
#
_entry.id   1bcbeed843cd271c936395cf420826a1
#
_cell.length_a   1.000
_cell.length_b   1.000
_cell.length_c   1.000
_cell.angle_alpha   90.00
_cell.angle_beta   90.00
_cell.angle_gamma   90.00
#
_symmetry.space_group_name_H-M   'P 1'
#
loop_
_entity.id
_entity.type
_entity.pdbx_description
1 polymer ?
#
loop_
_entity_poly.entity_id
_entity_poly.type
_entity_poly.pdbx_seq_one_letter_code
_entity_poly.pdbx_strand_id
1 'polypeptide(L)'
;MCGIIGIVGKEEVADRLVDGLRRMEYRGYDSAGICTVDDDQLIRRRAEGKLMNLVRTLASEPAAGTTGIAHTRWATHGAPTTANAHPHATGSLALVHNGIIENFRPLREGLEARGRSFESQTDTEVVAHLVSEQVEAGLSPEDAVRAVLPQLRGAFALAIAFRSHPELLIGARLGSPLVVGYGDGETYLGSDALALAPLTQRIAYLEEGDWVVITREGAQIYDADNTPVEREIVHSGASAVAIEKGNYRHFMQKEIFEQPTVVAQTLSSYIRQVTQSVTLPQMDFDLGQVNRITVVACGTSYYAGMVAKYWIETFARIPVDIDVASEFRYRDPVLEPGGLALFISQSGETADTLAALKHCKANGQTIAVVVNVPTSTMAREADLLLPTHAGPEIGVASTKAFTCQLAVLAALAARLAVLRGRMDRAEETEVVRHLVETPACLNAALAHDDEIAQMAHLIAPARDVLYLGRGPDFPLALEGALKLKEISYIHAEGYASGEMKHGPIALIDDAVPVIVLAPSGPLFEKTVSNMQEVRARGGKVVLISDAEGIAEAGEGCMATIEMPKVHPLIAPLVYAVPVQLLAYHVACVKGTDVDQPRNLAKSVTVE
;
A
#
# COMPACT_ATOMS: atom_id res chain seq x y z
N MET A 1 6.60 -5.08 4.08
CA MET A 1 7.52 -3.94 4.26
C MET A 1 7.93 -3.87 5.74
N CYS A 2 9.15 -3.49 6.03
CA CYS A 2 9.65 -3.34 7.40
C CYS A 2 9.43 -1.91 7.91
N GLY A 3 9.53 -1.69 9.23
CA GLY A 3 9.50 -0.37 9.84
C GLY A 3 10.79 -0.06 10.57
N ILE A 4 11.38 1.11 10.34
CA ILE A 4 12.57 1.61 11.03
C ILE A 4 12.19 2.84 11.85
N ILE A 5 12.70 2.91 13.10
CA ILE A 5 12.77 4.13 13.89
C ILE A 5 14.13 4.19 14.61
N GLY A 6 14.72 5.38 14.64
CA GLY A 6 15.93 5.71 15.40
C GLY A 6 15.73 7.00 16.18
N ILE A 7 16.29 7.09 17.36
CA ILE A 7 16.20 8.26 18.24
C ILE A 7 17.59 8.56 18.83
N VAL A 8 18.02 9.81 18.72
CA VAL A 8 19.09 10.40 19.54
C VAL A 8 18.43 11.40 20.47
N GLY A 9 18.18 10.99 21.71
CA GLY A 9 17.31 11.68 22.64
C GLY A 9 18.03 12.17 23.91
N LYS A 10 17.26 12.90 24.74
CA LYS A 10 17.68 13.38 26.06
C LYS A 10 17.34 12.39 27.19
N GLU A 11 16.29 11.59 26.97
CA GLU A 11 15.74 10.64 27.92
C GLU A 11 15.83 9.21 27.37
N GLU A 12 15.51 8.21 28.21
CA GLU A 12 15.45 6.81 27.76
C GLU A 12 14.50 6.64 26.56
N VAL A 13 14.99 5.90 25.54
CA VAL A 13 14.30 5.84 24.24
C VAL A 13 13.51 4.55 24.02
N ALA A 14 13.64 3.53 24.85
CA ALA A 14 13.07 2.21 24.60
C ALA A 14 11.55 2.24 24.37
N ASP A 15 10.80 2.89 25.26
CA ASP A 15 9.33 2.99 25.15
C ASP A 15 8.90 3.82 23.92
N ARG A 16 9.65 4.89 23.63
CA ARG A 16 9.40 5.78 22.49
C ARG A 16 9.68 5.05 21.16
N LEU A 17 10.72 4.21 21.11
CA LEU A 17 11.00 3.34 19.97
C LEU A 17 9.87 2.33 19.75
N VAL A 18 9.40 1.68 20.80
CA VAL A 18 8.26 0.74 20.73
C VAL A 18 6.98 1.46 20.25
N ASP A 19 6.74 2.67 20.72
CA ASP A 19 5.56 3.46 20.33
C ASP A 19 5.60 3.84 18.84
N GLY A 20 6.78 4.19 18.32
CA GLY A 20 6.99 4.42 16.89
C GLY A 20 6.81 3.13 16.07
N LEU A 21 7.33 1.99 16.55
CA LEU A 21 7.12 0.70 15.88
C LEU A 21 5.64 0.29 15.85
N ARG A 22 4.87 0.57 16.91
CA ARG A 22 3.43 0.25 16.98
C ARG A 22 2.66 0.89 15.83
N ARG A 23 3.06 2.08 15.40
CA ARG A 23 2.46 2.81 14.27
C ARG A 23 2.85 2.26 12.91
N MET A 24 3.88 1.42 12.85
CA MET A 24 4.38 0.78 11.64
C MET A 24 4.19 -0.74 11.63
N GLU A 25 3.60 -1.33 12.68
CA GLU A 25 3.44 -2.78 12.80
C GLU A 25 2.66 -3.37 11.61
N TYR A 26 1.69 -2.61 11.05
CA TYR A 26 0.96 -3.01 9.84
C TYR A 26 1.85 -3.26 8.60
N ARG A 27 3.08 -2.75 8.61
CA ARG A 27 4.06 -2.93 7.52
C ARG A 27 4.83 -4.24 7.62
N GLY A 28 5.06 -4.75 8.85
CA GLY A 28 5.77 -6.00 9.07
C GLY A 28 5.60 -6.45 10.52
N TYR A 29 5.27 -7.71 10.73
CA TYR A 29 4.94 -8.27 12.05
C TYR A 29 5.46 -9.70 12.25
N ASP A 30 6.47 -10.11 11.45
CA ASP A 30 7.10 -11.43 11.57
C ASP A 30 8.08 -11.50 12.73
N SER A 31 8.70 -10.38 13.04
CA SER A 31 9.55 -10.20 14.23
C SER A 31 9.75 -8.70 14.50
N ALA A 32 10.13 -8.37 15.72
CA ALA A 32 10.47 -7.01 16.13
C ALA A 32 11.68 -7.00 17.05
N GLY A 33 12.39 -5.86 17.09
CA GLY A 33 13.48 -5.69 18.04
C GLY A 33 13.97 -4.26 18.15
N ILE A 34 14.68 -4.01 19.23
CA ILE A 34 15.37 -2.75 19.52
C ILE A 34 16.82 -2.99 19.90
N CYS A 35 17.65 -1.97 19.69
CA CYS A 35 18.96 -1.87 20.31
C CYS A 35 19.17 -0.44 20.78
N THR A 36 19.50 -0.28 22.07
CA THR A 36 19.88 1.00 22.67
C THR A 36 21.38 1.02 22.96
N VAL A 37 21.93 2.22 23.05
CA VAL A 37 23.32 2.46 23.46
C VAL A 37 23.32 3.07 24.83
N ASP A 38 23.98 2.40 25.79
CA ASP A 38 24.10 2.84 27.16
C ASP A 38 25.53 2.55 27.69
N ASP A 39 26.25 3.54 28.18
CA ASP A 39 27.61 3.43 28.75
C ASP A 39 28.54 2.51 27.98
N ASP A 40 28.72 2.75 26.69
CA ASP A 40 29.55 1.94 25.78
C ASP A 40 29.08 0.46 25.64
N GLN A 41 27.79 0.21 25.83
CA GLN A 41 27.16 -1.09 25.64
C GLN A 41 25.99 -1.01 24.63
N LEU A 42 25.88 -2.07 23.84
CA LEU A 42 24.72 -2.28 22.95
C LEU A 42 23.73 -3.22 23.66
N ILE A 43 22.61 -2.69 24.09
CA ILE A 43 21.54 -3.45 24.75
C ILE A 43 20.49 -3.84 23.72
N ARG A 44 20.59 -5.08 23.21
CA ARG A 44 19.72 -5.60 22.16
C ARG A 44 18.61 -6.48 22.73
N ARG A 45 17.33 -6.24 22.31
CA ARG A 45 16.17 -7.09 22.60
C ARG A 45 15.43 -7.39 21.31
N ARG A 46 15.11 -8.67 21.09
CA ARG A 46 14.44 -9.15 19.88
C ARG A 46 13.38 -10.18 20.22
N ALA A 47 12.30 -10.21 19.46
CA ALA A 47 11.23 -11.20 19.60
C ALA A 47 10.68 -11.62 18.23
N GLU A 48 10.32 -12.88 18.12
CA GLU A 48 9.58 -13.44 16.99
C GLU A 48 8.10 -13.05 17.10
N GLY A 49 7.42 -12.86 15.94
CA GLY A 49 6.01 -12.52 15.86
C GLY A 49 5.73 -11.04 16.12
N LYS A 50 4.50 -10.76 16.56
CA LYS A 50 3.98 -9.39 16.75
C LYS A 50 4.75 -8.58 17.77
N LEU A 51 4.70 -7.26 17.65
CA LEU A 51 5.37 -6.28 18.52
C LEU A 51 5.09 -6.51 20.01
N MET A 52 3.90 -7.03 20.36
CA MET A 52 3.56 -7.35 21.75
C MET A 52 4.52 -8.37 22.39
N ASN A 53 5.14 -9.24 21.61
CA ASN A 53 6.13 -10.20 22.12
C ASN A 53 7.42 -9.46 22.53
N LEU A 54 7.86 -8.48 21.74
CA LEU A 54 8.98 -7.59 22.12
C LEU A 54 8.65 -6.77 23.38
N VAL A 55 7.42 -6.26 23.52
CA VAL A 55 6.98 -5.54 24.72
C VAL A 55 7.08 -6.42 25.96
N ARG A 56 6.70 -7.70 25.88
CA ARG A 56 6.85 -8.65 27.00
C ARG A 56 8.33 -8.93 27.33
N THR A 57 9.18 -9.04 26.31
CA THR A 57 10.63 -9.18 26.52
C THR A 57 11.21 -7.96 27.25
N LEU A 58 10.85 -6.74 26.84
CA LEU A 58 11.31 -5.50 27.47
C LEU A 58 10.80 -5.33 28.90
N ALA A 59 9.60 -5.82 29.21
CA ALA A 59 9.06 -5.80 30.58
C ALA A 59 9.88 -6.67 31.55
N SER A 60 10.49 -7.77 31.05
CA SER A 60 11.34 -8.64 31.85
C SER A 60 12.82 -8.26 31.79
N GLU A 61 13.27 -7.71 30.68
CA GLU A 61 14.65 -7.34 30.38
C GLU A 61 14.69 -5.93 29.78
N PRO A 62 14.63 -4.88 30.60
CA PRO A 62 14.65 -3.50 30.10
C PRO A 62 15.89 -3.17 29.26
N ALA A 63 15.77 -2.15 28.41
CA ALA A 63 16.87 -1.62 27.62
C ALA A 63 17.02 -0.13 27.92
N ALA A 64 18.03 0.18 28.74
CA ALA A 64 18.39 1.57 29.07
C ALA A 64 19.12 2.25 27.90
N GLY A 65 19.25 3.58 27.95
CA GLY A 65 19.99 4.37 26.97
C GLY A 65 19.14 5.46 26.31
N THR A 66 19.82 6.53 25.91
CA THR A 66 19.21 7.72 25.31
C THR A 66 19.33 7.75 23.78
N THR A 67 20.03 6.79 23.20
CA THR A 67 20.14 6.60 21.75
C THR A 67 19.78 5.15 21.42
N GLY A 68 19.03 4.96 20.34
CA GLY A 68 18.67 3.60 19.94
C GLY A 68 17.99 3.53 18.58
N ILE A 69 17.93 2.31 18.06
CA ILE A 69 17.27 1.95 16.81
C ILE A 69 16.30 0.80 17.04
N ALA A 70 15.22 0.77 16.29
CA ALA A 70 14.23 -0.29 16.40
C ALA A 70 13.65 -0.64 15.03
N HIS A 71 13.10 -1.86 14.93
CA HIS A 71 12.66 -2.43 13.67
C HIS A 71 11.47 -3.38 13.85
N THR A 72 10.52 -3.32 12.92
CA THR A 72 9.53 -4.38 12.68
C THR A 72 9.86 -5.03 11.34
N ARG A 73 9.95 -6.36 11.32
CA ARG A 73 10.45 -7.12 10.17
C ARG A 73 9.33 -7.77 9.39
N TRP A 74 9.41 -7.64 8.08
CA TRP A 74 8.83 -8.54 7.10
C TRP A 74 9.95 -9.41 6.52
N ALA A 75 9.86 -10.72 6.69
CA ALA A 75 10.96 -11.63 6.34
C ALA A 75 11.10 -11.80 4.82
N THR A 76 12.24 -11.38 4.28
CA THR A 76 12.64 -11.63 2.87
C THR A 76 13.71 -12.71 2.79
N HIS A 77 14.72 -12.66 3.66
CA HIS A 77 15.82 -13.61 3.77
C HIS A 77 15.89 -14.21 5.17
N GLY A 78 15.86 -15.53 5.26
CA GLY A 78 15.83 -16.27 6.53
C GLY A 78 14.44 -16.31 7.18
N ALA A 79 14.14 -17.42 7.86
CA ALA A 79 12.87 -17.64 8.54
C ALA A 79 12.58 -16.56 9.61
N PRO A 80 11.30 -16.31 9.99
CA PRO A 80 10.95 -15.34 11.01
C PRO A 80 11.27 -15.86 12.43
N THR A 81 12.56 -16.00 12.74
CA THR A 81 13.08 -16.41 14.05
C THR A 81 13.71 -15.24 14.78
N THR A 82 13.89 -15.37 16.10
CA THR A 82 14.59 -14.36 16.90
C THR A 82 16.03 -14.11 16.41
N ALA A 83 16.74 -15.14 15.91
CA ALA A 83 18.09 -14.99 15.37
C ALA A 83 18.12 -14.10 14.14
N ASN A 84 17.09 -14.20 13.28
CA ASN A 84 16.94 -13.41 12.07
C ASN A 84 16.23 -12.06 12.29
N ALA A 85 15.76 -11.76 13.52
CA ALA A 85 15.14 -10.48 13.84
C ALA A 85 16.19 -9.36 13.94
N HIS A 86 15.86 -8.19 13.42
CA HIS A 86 16.68 -6.98 13.60
C HIS A 86 16.51 -6.38 15.01
N PRO A 87 17.46 -5.61 15.50
CA PRO A 87 18.75 -5.23 14.94
C PRO A 87 19.78 -6.38 14.93
N HIS A 88 20.62 -6.43 13.85
CA HIS A 88 21.85 -7.21 13.88
C HIS A 88 22.96 -6.39 14.54
N ALA A 89 23.79 -7.04 15.34
CA ALA A 89 24.84 -6.35 16.08
C ALA A 89 26.17 -7.10 15.99
N THR A 90 27.24 -6.32 15.97
CA THR A 90 28.61 -6.76 16.12
C THR A 90 29.17 -6.24 17.45
N GLY A 91 30.46 -6.41 17.70
CA GLY A 91 31.13 -5.83 18.89
C GLY A 91 31.16 -4.29 18.89
N SER A 92 31.00 -3.63 17.73
CA SER A 92 31.16 -2.17 17.55
C SER A 92 29.89 -1.41 17.22
N LEU A 93 28.88 -2.07 16.64
CA LEU A 93 27.66 -1.39 16.16
C LEU A 93 26.44 -2.31 16.16
N ALA A 94 25.26 -1.69 16.05
CA ALA A 94 24.00 -2.37 15.76
C ALA A 94 23.35 -1.71 14.53
N LEU A 95 22.66 -2.52 13.70
CA LEU A 95 22.13 -2.08 12.43
C LEU A 95 20.73 -2.67 12.18
N VAL A 96 19.84 -1.84 11.63
CA VAL A 96 18.54 -2.26 11.08
C VAL A 96 18.46 -1.89 9.60
N HIS A 97 17.68 -2.65 8.84
CA HIS A 97 17.61 -2.53 7.39
C HIS A 97 16.18 -2.81 6.88
N ASN A 98 15.70 -1.95 6.02
CA ASN A 98 14.56 -2.18 5.15
C ASN A 98 15.07 -2.32 3.72
N GLY A 99 14.73 -3.40 3.03
CA GLY A 99 15.16 -3.61 1.66
C GLY A 99 15.80 -4.98 1.44
N ILE A 100 16.58 -5.10 0.37
CA ILE A 100 17.35 -6.29 0.02
C ILE A 100 18.73 -5.88 -0.48
N ILE A 101 19.78 -6.48 0.08
CA ILE A 101 21.15 -6.38 -0.43
C ILE A 101 21.37 -7.53 -1.42
N GLU A 102 21.19 -7.27 -2.71
CA GLU A 102 21.20 -8.30 -3.77
C GLU A 102 22.54 -9.04 -3.86
N ASN A 103 23.63 -8.34 -3.64
CA ASN A 103 24.99 -8.91 -3.70
C ASN A 103 25.49 -9.43 -2.34
N PHE A 104 24.60 -9.74 -1.40
CA PHE A 104 25.00 -10.17 -0.05
C PHE A 104 25.81 -11.47 -0.04
N ARG A 105 25.54 -12.41 -0.96
CA ARG A 105 26.23 -13.72 -1.00
C ARG A 105 27.75 -13.59 -1.22
N PRO A 106 28.25 -12.95 -2.30
CA PRO A 106 29.69 -12.76 -2.48
C PRO A 106 30.31 -11.89 -1.38
N LEU A 107 29.58 -10.92 -0.82
CA LEU A 107 30.08 -10.12 0.30
C LEU A 107 30.22 -10.98 1.56
N ARG A 108 29.27 -11.86 1.86
CA ARG A 108 29.31 -12.81 2.97
C ARG A 108 30.49 -13.78 2.83
N GLU A 109 30.65 -14.41 1.67
CA GLU A 109 31.75 -15.33 1.38
C GLU A 109 33.10 -14.63 1.61
N GLY A 110 33.25 -13.38 1.16
CA GLY A 110 34.45 -12.57 1.41
C GLY A 110 34.71 -12.31 2.89
N LEU A 111 33.67 -12.03 3.68
CA LEU A 111 33.76 -11.81 5.13
C LEU A 111 34.09 -13.11 5.87
N GLU A 112 33.48 -14.24 5.51
CA GLU A 112 33.77 -15.55 6.08
C GLU A 112 35.22 -15.97 5.79
N ALA A 113 35.75 -15.71 4.59
CA ALA A 113 37.15 -15.93 4.24
C ALA A 113 38.12 -15.09 5.08
N ARG A 114 37.68 -13.94 5.61
CA ARG A 114 38.44 -13.10 6.57
C ARG A 114 38.18 -13.46 8.03
N GLY A 115 37.45 -14.56 8.31
CA GLY A 115 37.23 -15.11 9.65
C GLY A 115 36.00 -14.53 10.37
N ARG A 116 35.08 -13.84 9.67
CA ARG A 116 33.82 -13.42 10.29
C ARG A 116 32.86 -14.60 10.40
N SER A 117 32.12 -14.64 11.51
CA SER A 117 31.06 -15.62 11.75
C SER A 117 29.70 -14.90 11.78
N PHE A 118 28.66 -15.54 11.25
CA PHE A 118 27.33 -15.00 11.14
C PHE A 118 26.35 -15.72 12.07
N GLU A 119 25.53 -14.95 12.79
CA GLU A 119 24.47 -15.49 13.66
C GLU A 119 23.17 -15.74 12.89
N SER A 120 22.95 -15.01 11.80
CA SER A 120 21.69 -15.02 11.04
C SER A 120 21.86 -15.49 9.59
N GLN A 121 20.70 -15.68 8.96
CA GLN A 121 20.60 -16.00 7.54
C GLN A 121 20.26 -14.77 6.69
N THR A 122 20.25 -13.58 7.31
CA THR A 122 19.84 -12.34 6.64
C THR A 122 20.97 -11.75 5.81
N ASP A 123 20.58 -11.03 4.77
CA ASP A 123 21.45 -10.17 3.99
C ASP A 123 21.96 -8.96 4.79
N THR A 124 21.19 -8.52 5.76
CA THR A 124 21.46 -7.35 6.62
C THR A 124 22.70 -7.51 7.48
N GLU A 125 22.96 -8.69 8.04
CA GLU A 125 24.13 -8.93 8.91
C GLU A 125 25.44 -8.73 8.16
N VAL A 126 25.45 -8.92 6.84
CA VAL A 126 26.61 -8.66 5.98
C VAL A 126 27.02 -7.18 6.07
N VAL A 127 26.06 -6.27 6.03
CA VAL A 127 26.33 -4.82 6.13
C VAL A 127 26.89 -4.48 7.50
N ALA A 128 26.36 -5.07 8.58
CA ALA A 128 26.88 -4.85 9.93
C ALA A 128 28.36 -5.27 10.05
N HIS A 129 28.73 -6.41 9.48
CA HIS A 129 30.11 -6.87 9.47
C HIS A 129 31.03 -6.00 8.59
N LEU A 130 30.57 -5.55 7.41
CA LEU A 130 31.36 -4.66 6.55
C LEU A 130 31.69 -3.33 7.25
N VAL A 131 30.70 -2.70 7.86
CA VAL A 131 30.92 -1.44 8.60
C VAL A 131 31.80 -1.68 9.84
N SER A 132 31.56 -2.80 10.56
CA SER A 132 32.38 -3.16 11.73
C SER A 132 33.87 -3.35 11.38
N GLU A 133 34.18 -3.96 10.24
CA GLU A 133 35.60 -4.10 9.79
C GLU A 133 36.26 -2.73 9.60
N GLN A 134 35.55 -1.75 9.04
CA GLN A 134 36.10 -0.41 8.84
C GLN A 134 36.30 0.34 10.16
N VAL A 135 35.36 0.22 11.10
CA VAL A 135 35.50 0.80 12.46
C VAL A 135 36.64 0.16 13.22
N GLU A 136 36.78 -1.16 13.16
CA GLU A 136 37.89 -1.91 13.79
C GLU A 136 39.25 -1.60 13.15
N ALA A 137 39.27 -1.20 11.88
CA ALA A 137 40.45 -0.70 11.18
C ALA A 137 40.82 0.75 11.57
N GLY A 138 40.02 1.40 12.42
CA GLY A 138 40.27 2.74 12.97
C GLY A 138 39.65 3.90 12.21
N LEU A 139 38.72 3.63 11.27
CA LEU A 139 37.95 4.69 10.63
C LEU A 139 36.88 5.25 11.59
N SER A 140 36.53 6.53 11.42
CA SER A 140 35.35 7.12 12.10
C SER A 140 34.08 6.41 11.66
N PRO A 141 32.99 6.43 12.45
CA PRO A 141 31.70 5.90 12.03
C PRO A 141 31.24 6.40 10.67
N GLU A 142 31.37 7.70 10.40
CA GLU A 142 31.01 8.35 9.14
C GLU A 142 31.84 7.83 7.96
N ASP A 143 33.17 7.74 8.13
CA ASP A 143 34.07 7.24 7.11
C ASP A 143 33.88 5.75 6.85
N ALA A 144 33.59 4.98 7.89
CA ALA A 144 33.28 3.55 7.78
C ALA A 144 32.01 3.29 6.95
N VAL A 145 30.93 4.03 7.23
CA VAL A 145 29.69 3.92 6.45
C VAL A 145 29.91 4.40 5.01
N ARG A 146 30.55 5.55 4.82
CA ARG A 146 30.90 6.08 3.49
C ARG A 146 31.70 5.10 2.64
N ALA A 147 32.62 4.35 3.23
CA ALA A 147 33.42 3.35 2.53
C ALA A 147 32.64 2.08 2.15
N VAL A 148 31.55 1.76 2.89
CA VAL A 148 30.75 0.55 2.67
C VAL A 148 29.60 0.79 1.68
N LEU A 149 28.91 1.93 1.72
CA LEU A 149 27.73 2.22 0.89
C LEU A 149 27.95 1.92 -0.61
N PRO A 150 29.07 2.29 -1.27
CA PRO A 150 29.29 2.00 -2.69
C PRO A 150 29.46 0.50 -3.01
N GLN A 151 29.67 -0.36 -2.01
CA GLN A 151 29.83 -1.81 -2.19
C GLN A 151 28.47 -2.54 -2.23
N LEU A 152 27.40 -1.88 -1.77
CA LEU A 152 26.07 -2.46 -1.67
C LEU A 152 25.32 -2.33 -3.00
N ARG A 153 24.58 -3.37 -3.38
CA ARG A 153 23.67 -3.35 -4.53
C ARG A 153 22.28 -3.74 -4.06
N GLY A 154 21.26 -3.15 -4.70
CA GLY A 154 19.85 -3.36 -4.37
C GLY A 154 19.25 -2.16 -3.65
N ALA A 155 18.05 -2.32 -3.11
CA ALA A 155 17.33 -1.26 -2.41
C ALA A 155 17.51 -1.40 -0.89
N PHE A 156 17.83 -0.29 -0.20
CA PHE A 156 18.00 -0.29 1.25
C PHE A 156 17.63 1.04 1.90
N ALA A 157 17.13 0.96 3.12
CA ALA A 157 17.16 2.02 4.12
C ALA A 157 17.83 1.44 5.38
N LEU A 158 18.88 2.08 5.84
CA LEU A 158 19.71 1.64 6.98
C LEU A 158 19.58 2.63 8.13
N ALA A 159 19.60 2.11 9.37
CA ALA A 159 19.90 2.90 10.56
C ALA A 159 20.93 2.16 11.42
N ILE A 160 21.99 2.85 11.80
CA ILE A 160 23.18 2.29 12.43
C ILE A 160 23.47 3.07 13.72
N ALA A 161 23.57 2.34 14.84
CA ALA A 161 24.01 2.85 16.15
C ALA A 161 25.40 2.30 16.46
N PHE A 162 26.26 3.12 17.02
CA PHE A 162 27.66 2.79 17.31
C PHE A 162 27.90 2.71 18.82
N ARG A 163 28.52 1.65 19.29
CA ARG A 163 28.79 1.41 20.70
C ARG A 163 29.58 2.56 21.35
N SER A 164 30.68 2.96 20.71
CA SER A 164 31.59 3.99 21.24
C SER A 164 31.12 5.44 20.96
N HIS A 165 29.96 5.63 20.36
CA HIS A 165 29.40 6.95 20.01
C HIS A 165 27.92 7.00 20.40
N PRO A 166 27.61 7.10 21.71
CA PRO A 166 26.24 7.00 22.22
C PRO A 166 25.33 8.16 21.81
N GLU A 167 25.85 9.22 21.19
CA GLU A 167 25.09 10.38 20.71
C GLU A 167 25.01 10.44 19.19
N LEU A 168 25.31 9.32 18.49
CA LEU A 168 25.39 9.27 17.05
C LEU A 168 24.53 8.15 16.47
N LEU A 169 23.72 8.49 15.47
CA LEU A 169 23.13 7.53 14.52
C LEU A 169 23.52 7.91 13.10
N ILE A 170 23.70 6.93 12.24
CA ILE A 170 23.87 7.14 10.80
C ILE A 170 22.74 6.44 10.07
N GLY A 171 22.08 7.19 9.16
CA GLY A 171 21.08 6.66 8.25
C GLY A 171 21.57 6.69 6.81
N ALA A 172 21.12 5.75 5.97
CA ALA A 172 21.40 5.80 4.53
C ALA A 172 20.22 5.22 3.75
N ARG A 173 19.94 5.75 2.56
CA ARG A 173 18.87 5.20 1.72
C ARG A 173 19.27 5.07 0.26
N LEU A 174 18.76 4.00 -0.35
CA LEU A 174 18.73 3.78 -1.80
C LEU A 174 17.48 2.94 -2.11
N GLY A 175 16.54 3.46 -2.88
CA GLY A 175 15.27 2.78 -3.19
C GLY A 175 14.24 2.80 -2.05
N SER A 176 14.58 2.37 -0.84
CA SER A 176 13.68 2.38 0.31
C SER A 176 13.60 3.75 0.99
N PRO A 177 12.40 4.22 1.44
CA PRO A 177 12.25 5.55 2.02
C PRO A 177 12.89 5.67 3.42
N LEU A 178 13.41 6.88 3.71
CA LEU A 178 13.91 7.27 5.02
C LEU A 178 13.68 8.75 5.25
N VAL A 179 13.31 9.14 6.48
CA VAL A 179 13.02 10.52 6.86
C VAL A 179 13.76 10.89 8.14
N VAL A 180 14.19 12.15 8.23
CA VAL A 180 14.77 12.75 9.44
C VAL A 180 13.71 13.58 10.13
N GLY A 181 13.58 13.45 11.45
CA GLY A 181 12.72 14.27 12.28
C GLY A 181 13.52 15.18 13.20
N TYR A 182 13.10 16.44 13.33
CA TYR A 182 13.76 17.47 14.13
C TYR A 182 12.93 17.80 15.36
N GLY A 183 13.43 17.47 16.54
CA GLY A 183 12.87 17.81 17.85
C GLY A 183 13.60 18.97 18.54
N ASP A 184 13.33 19.18 19.82
CA ASP A 184 14.02 20.17 20.64
C ASP A 184 15.18 19.51 21.39
N GLY A 185 16.40 19.62 20.81
CA GLY A 185 17.62 18.97 21.30
C GLY A 185 17.53 17.43 21.23
N GLU A 186 16.80 16.94 20.28
CA GLU A 186 16.67 15.54 19.91
C GLU A 186 16.48 15.43 18.40
N THR A 187 16.97 14.35 17.81
CA THR A 187 16.82 14.11 16.37
C THR A 187 16.40 12.66 16.14
N TYR A 188 15.57 12.45 15.12
CA TYR A 188 14.90 11.19 14.87
C TYR A 188 15.14 10.71 13.45
N LEU A 189 15.09 9.40 13.27
CA LEU A 189 15.13 8.74 11.97
C LEU A 189 13.94 7.80 11.86
N GLY A 190 13.27 7.76 10.71
CA GLY A 190 12.14 6.85 10.49
C GLY A 190 12.02 6.43 9.04
N SER A 191 11.53 5.24 8.78
CA SER A 191 11.17 4.82 7.42
C SER A 191 9.87 5.44 6.91
N ASP A 192 9.13 6.13 7.79
CA ASP A 192 7.88 6.83 7.49
C ASP A 192 7.66 7.98 8.47
N ALA A 193 7.05 9.07 8.00
CA ALA A 193 6.62 10.20 8.83
C ALA A 193 5.66 9.78 9.97
N LEU A 194 4.85 8.73 9.76
CA LEU A 194 3.93 8.19 10.77
C LEU A 194 4.65 7.66 12.01
N ALA A 195 5.84 7.08 11.85
CA ALA A 195 6.66 6.62 12.96
C ALA A 195 7.08 7.77 13.88
N LEU A 196 7.33 8.93 13.28
CA LEU A 196 7.83 10.13 13.95
C LEU A 196 6.72 11.07 14.42
N ALA A 197 5.47 10.86 14.00
CA ALA A 197 4.34 11.76 14.29
C ALA A 197 4.10 12.07 15.77
N PRO A 198 4.36 11.17 16.75
CA PRO A 198 4.28 11.49 18.17
C PRO A 198 5.44 12.35 18.69
N LEU A 199 6.55 12.33 17.98
CA LEU A 199 7.82 12.92 18.42
C LEU A 199 8.01 14.31 17.83
N THR A 200 7.67 14.47 16.55
CA THR A 200 7.81 15.75 15.83
C THR A 200 6.93 15.80 14.58
N GLN A 201 6.57 17.03 14.22
CA GLN A 201 5.95 17.31 12.90
C GLN A 201 6.94 17.92 11.91
N ARG A 202 8.16 18.27 12.34
CA ARG A 202 9.20 18.85 11.49
C ARG A 202 10.05 17.72 10.93
N ILE A 203 9.91 17.43 9.64
CA ILE A 203 10.58 16.31 8.98
C ILE A 203 11.25 16.75 7.68
N ALA A 204 12.35 16.08 7.32
CA ALA A 204 12.96 16.16 6.00
C ALA A 204 13.01 14.77 5.38
N TYR A 205 12.54 14.65 4.14
CA TYR A 205 12.67 13.41 3.36
C TYR A 205 14.05 13.34 2.75
N LEU A 206 14.74 12.21 2.94
CA LEU A 206 15.97 11.94 2.22
C LEU A 206 15.66 11.62 0.75
N GLU A 207 16.52 12.05 -0.14
CA GLU A 207 16.46 11.74 -1.57
C GLU A 207 17.26 10.47 -1.90
N GLU A 208 17.20 10.05 -3.14
CA GLU A 208 17.85 8.82 -3.62
C GLU A 208 19.36 8.89 -3.50
N GLY A 209 19.96 7.95 -2.77
CA GLY A 209 21.40 7.92 -2.51
C GLY A 209 21.86 8.75 -1.32
N ASP A 210 20.96 9.49 -0.65
CA ASP A 210 21.32 10.26 0.54
C ASP A 210 21.74 9.36 1.70
N TRP A 211 22.70 9.87 2.48
CA TRP A 211 22.99 9.37 3.81
C TRP A 211 23.09 10.52 4.81
N VAL A 212 22.89 10.24 6.09
CA VAL A 212 22.73 11.27 7.13
C VAL A 212 23.44 10.87 8.40
N VAL A 213 24.13 11.83 9.00
CA VAL A 213 24.70 11.78 10.35
C VAL A 213 23.77 12.53 11.29
N ILE A 214 23.29 11.87 12.32
CA ILE A 214 22.31 12.39 13.28
C ILE A 214 22.96 12.47 14.67
N THR A 215 22.86 13.65 15.28
CA THR A 215 23.23 13.92 16.68
C THR A 215 22.06 14.59 17.39
N ARG A 216 22.22 14.92 18.67
CA ARG A 216 21.20 15.70 19.43
C ARG A 216 21.01 17.11 18.89
N GLU A 217 22.07 17.69 18.32
CA GLU A 217 22.05 19.07 17.79
C GLU A 217 21.34 19.16 16.44
N GLY A 218 21.20 18.02 15.71
CA GLY A 218 20.55 18.00 14.42
C GLY A 218 21.07 16.89 13.50
N ALA A 219 20.87 17.11 12.20
CA ALA A 219 21.25 16.15 11.16
C ALA A 219 22.10 16.84 10.08
N GLN A 220 23.17 16.18 9.67
CA GLN A 220 23.95 16.55 8.49
C GLN A 220 23.70 15.53 7.38
N ILE A 221 23.10 15.97 6.29
CA ILE A 221 22.75 15.12 5.14
C ILE A 221 23.83 15.27 4.07
N TYR A 222 24.14 14.16 3.41
CA TYR A 222 25.06 14.08 2.28
C TYR A 222 24.35 13.37 1.12
N ASP A 223 24.61 13.81 -0.10
CA ASP A 223 24.13 13.15 -1.31
C ASP A 223 24.98 11.91 -1.68
N ALA A 224 24.64 11.29 -2.82
CA ALA A 224 25.35 10.11 -3.34
C ALA A 224 26.83 10.37 -3.66
N ASP A 225 27.21 11.62 -3.93
CA ASP A 225 28.58 12.07 -4.20
C ASP A 225 29.33 12.48 -2.92
N ASN A 226 28.73 12.26 -1.74
CA ASN A 226 29.20 12.65 -0.42
C ASN A 226 29.35 14.18 -0.23
N THR A 227 28.57 14.96 -0.97
CA THR A 227 28.50 16.41 -0.81
C THR A 227 27.47 16.74 0.26
N PRO A 228 27.76 17.61 1.25
CA PRO A 228 26.78 18.08 2.19
C PRO A 228 25.64 18.82 1.47
N VAL A 229 24.39 18.42 1.78
CA VAL A 229 23.19 19.00 1.15
C VAL A 229 22.15 19.35 2.22
N GLU A 230 21.31 20.33 1.90
CA GLU A 230 20.14 20.66 2.68
C GLU A 230 18.89 20.06 2.02
N ARG A 231 17.98 19.48 2.82
CA ARG A 231 16.67 19.01 2.37
C ARG A 231 15.59 19.86 3.01
N GLU A 232 14.53 20.12 2.26
CA GLU A 232 13.42 20.92 2.74
C GLU A 232 12.79 20.30 4.00
N ILE A 233 12.66 21.11 5.06
CA ILE A 233 11.96 20.72 6.27
C ILE A 233 10.48 21.05 6.08
N VAL A 234 9.66 20.01 5.98
CA VAL A 234 8.21 20.13 5.83
C VAL A 234 7.49 19.84 7.15
N HIS A 235 6.29 20.42 7.33
CA HIS A 235 5.41 20.05 8.42
C HIS A 235 4.60 18.82 8.00
N SER A 236 4.82 17.71 8.70
CA SER A 236 4.03 16.50 8.49
C SER A 236 2.59 16.71 8.93
N GLY A 237 1.63 16.48 8.01
CA GLY A 237 0.21 16.43 8.33
C GLY A 237 -0.23 15.13 9.02
N ALA A 238 0.70 14.23 9.34
CA ALA A 238 0.40 12.97 9.98
C ALA A 238 -0.12 13.21 11.41
N SER A 239 -1.40 12.87 11.66
CA SER A 239 -2.03 12.99 12.98
C SER A 239 -2.01 11.65 13.70
N ALA A 240 -1.55 11.65 14.95
CA ALA A 240 -1.58 10.48 15.81
C ALA A 240 -3.02 9.92 16.00
N VAL A 241 -4.02 10.80 16.05
CA VAL A 241 -5.45 10.46 16.24
C VAL A 241 -6.03 9.70 15.03
N ALA A 242 -5.54 9.96 13.83
CA ALA A 242 -6.04 9.29 12.62
C ALA A 242 -5.75 7.78 12.58
N ILE A 243 -4.84 7.30 13.43
CA ILE A 243 -4.39 5.90 13.48
C ILE A 243 -5.13 5.07 14.53
N GLU A 244 -6.11 5.64 15.25
CA GLU A 244 -6.89 4.91 16.25
C GLU A 244 -8.08 4.18 15.62
N LYS A 245 -8.38 2.97 16.14
CA LYS A 245 -9.55 2.18 15.70
C LYS A 245 -10.88 2.84 16.07
N GLY A 246 -10.87 3.69 17.07
CA GLY A 246 -12.11 4.24 17.64
C GLY A 246 -13.02 3.11 18.18
N ASN A 247 -14.30 3.18 17.87
CA ASN A 247 -15.31 2.19 18.32
C ASN A 247 -15.39 0.93 17.43
N TYR A 248 -14.53 0.81 16.42
CA TYR A 248 -14.55 -0.33 15.51
C TYR A 248 -13.69 -1.49 16.04
N ARG A 249 -14.12 -2.71 15.73
CA ARG A 249 -13.40 -3.92 16.12
C ARG A 249 -12.05 -4.05 15.39
N HIS A 250 -12.01 -3.68 14.10
CA HIS A 250 -10.85 -3.79 13.23
C HIS A 250 -10.63 -2.48 12.45
N PHE A 251 -9.38 -2.22 12.03
CA PHE A 251 -9.09 -1.09 11.14
C PHE A 251 -9.82 -1.22 9.81
N MET A 252 -9.83 -2.41 9.20
CA MET A 252 -10.55 -2.63 7.94
C MET A 252 -12.03 -2.27 8.07
N GLN A 253 -12.70 -2.61 9.17
CA GLN A 253 -14.09 -2.21 9.40
C GLN A 253 -14.22 -0.69 9.42
N LYS A 254 -13.40 -0.01 10.22
CA LYS A 254 -13.36 1.46 10.26
C LYS A 254 -13.19 2.04 8.86
N GLU A 255 -12.24 1.53 8.10
CA GLU A 255 -11.89 2.02 6.76
C GLU A 255 -13.00 1.77 5.74
N ILE A 256 -13.75 0.68 5.84
CA ILE A 256 -14.95 0.43 5.03
C ILE A 256 -16.03 1.47 5.37
N PHE A 257 -16.27 1.77 6.65
CA PHE A 257 -17.27 2.74 7.07
C PHE A 257 -16.85 4.22 6.87
N GLU A 258 -15.57 4.50 6.71
CA GLU A 258 -15.06 5.83 6.36
C GLU A 258 -15.27 6.20 4.88
N GLN A 259 -15.54 5.25 4.00
CA GLN A 259 -15.62 5.46 2.55
C GLN A 259 -16.50 6.63 2.13
N PRO A 260 -17.74 6.82 2.65
CA PRO A 260 -18.55 7.97 2.27
C PRO A 260 -17.86 9.31 2.53
N THR A 261 -17.21 9.43 3.69
CA THR A 261 -16.54 10.67 4.10
C THR A 261 -15.29 10.94 3.26
N VAL A 262 -14.43 9.94 3.08
CA VAL A 262 -13.16 10.13 2.36
C VAL A 262 -13.35 10.25 0.84
N VAL A 263 -14.38 9.61 0.28
CA VAL A 263 -14.77 9.80 -1.13
C VAL A 263 -15.31 11.21 -1.34
N ALA A 264 -16.16 11.73 -0.44
CA ALA A 264 -16.61 13.13 -0.50
C ALA A 264 -15.43 14.11 -0.43
N GLN A 265 -14.50 13.88 0.49
CA GLN A 265 -13.29 14.68 0.63
C GLN A 265 -12.41 14.61 -0.63
N THR A 266 -12.19 13.43 -1.19
CA THR A 266 -11.46 13.24 -2.44
C THR A 266 -12.10 14.01 -3.57
N LEU A 267 -13.39 13.81 -3.81
CA LEU A 267 -14.14 14.47 -4.88
C LEU A 267 -14.18 15.99 -4.74
N SER A 268 -14.13 16.54 -3.53
CA SER A 268 -14.10 18.00 -3.30
C SER A 268 -12.88 18.68 -3.95
N SER A 269 -11.79 17.96 -4.17
CA SER A 269 -10.59 18.45 -4.86
C SER A 269 -10.73 18.43 -6.39
N TYR A 270 -11.70 17.68 -6.92
CA TYR A 270 -11.89 17.45 -8.36
C TYR A 270 -13.18 18.04 -8.91
N ILE A 271 -14.08 18.53 -8.05
CA ILE A 271 -15.38 19.06 -8.44
C ILE A 271 -15.50 20.51 -8.01
N ARG A 272 -15.84 21.38 -8.96
CA ARG A 272 -16.23 22.76 -8.69
C ARG A 272 -17.75 22.84 -8.62
N GLN A 273 -18.29 22.88 -7.41
CA GLN A 273 -19.74 22.87 -7.18
C GLN A 273 -20.46 24.08 -7.80
N VAL A 274 -19.86 25.27 -7.76
CA VAL A 274 -20.46 26.49 -8.31
C VAL A 274 -20.65 26.41 -9.82
N THR A 275 -19.64 25.90 -10.51
CA THR A 275 -19.69 25.72 -11.97
C THR A 275 -20.14 24.33 -12.37
N GLN A 276 -20.39 23.42 -11.45
CA GLN A 276 -20.72 22.01 -11.71
C GLN A 276 -19.83 21.39 -12.78
N SER A 277 -18.52 21.50 -12.60
CA SER A 277 -17.50 21.04 -13.55
C SER A 277 -16.42 20.23 -12.85
N VAL A 278 -15.80 19.34 -13.60
CA VAL A 278 -14.63 18.58 -13.17
C VAL A 278 -13.39 19.41 -13.40
N THR A 279 -12.52 19.47 -12.40
CA THR A 279 -11.22 20.13 -12.47
C THR A 279 -10.11 19.14 -12.08
N LEU A 280 -8.92 19.36 -12.61
CA LEU A 280 -7.71 18.61 -12.21
C LEU A 280 -6.68 19.59 -11.66
N PRO A 281 -5.66 19.11 -10.92
CA PRO A 281 -4.52 19.92 -10.54
C PRO A 281 -3.85 20.56 -11.76
N GLN A 282 -3.09 21.63 -11.51
CA GLN A 282 -2.33 22.31 -12.57
C GLN A 282 -1.26 21.38 -13.13
N MET A 283 -1.05 21.45 -14.43
CA MET A 283 -0.07 20.66 -15.17
C MET A 283 0.55 21.52 -16.29
N ASP A 284 1.78 21.21 -16.67
CA ASP A 284 2.54 21.96 -17.68
C ASP A 284 2.45 21.35 -19.09
N PHE A 285 1.50 20.44 -19.31
CA PHE A 285 1.22 19.82 -20.61
C PHE A 285 -0.26 19.83 -20.96
N ASP A 286 -0.59 19.70 -22.25
CA ASP A 286 -1.97 19.66 -22.74
C ASP A 286 -2.53 18.22 -22.68
N LEU A 287 -3.29 17.93 -21.61
CA LEU A 287 -3.96 16.64 -21.42
C LEU A 287 -4.96 16.31 -22.56
N GLY A 288 -5.50 17.33 -23.26
CA GLY A 288 -6.41 17.12 -24.40
C GLY A 288 -5.73 16.50 -25.62
N GLN A 289 -4.40 16.60 -25.75
CA GLN A 289 -3.62 16.02 -26.84
C GLN A 289 -3.16 14.58 -26.58
N VAL A 290 -3.39 14.04 -25.38
CA VAL A 290 -3.05 12.66 -25.06
C VAL A 290 -3.80 11.70 -25.99
N ASN A 291 -3.09 10.90 -26.75
CA ASN A 291 -3.64 10.00 -27.76
C ASN A 291 -3.75 8.54 -27.29
N ARG A 292 -3.00 8.14 -26.26
CA ARG A 292 -2.97 6.82 -25.64
C ARG A 292 -2.66 6.92 -24.16
N ILE A 293 -3.25 6.06 -23.35
CA ILE A 293 -2.96 5.97 -21.92
C ILE A 293 -2.48 4.54 -21.63
N THR A 294 -1.33 4.44 -20.96
CA THR A 294 -0.80 3.18 -20.43
C THR A 294 -0.95 3.20 -18.91
N VAL A 295 -1.83 2.36 -18.38
CA VAL A 295 -2.07 2.24 -16.93
C VAL A 295 -1.21 1.12 -16.38
N VAL A 296 -0.43 1.40 -15.33
CA VAL A 296 0.44 0.40 -14.69
C VAL A 296 0.23 0.42 -13.18
N ALA A 297 -0.09 -0.73 -12.60
CA ALA A 297 -0.35 -0.86 -11.17
C ALA A 297 -0.22 -2.33 -10.69
N CYS A 298 -0.37 -2.56 -9.39
CA CYS A 298 -0.43 -3.88 -8.77
C CYS A 298 -1.71 -4.06 -7.96
N GLY A 299 -2.21 -5.30 -7.84
CA GLY A 299 -3.29 -5.69 -6.93
C GLY A 299 -4.57 -4.87 -7.08
N THR A 300 -5.12 -4.42 -5.97
CA THR A 300 -6.35 -3.59 -5.92
C THR A 300 -6.26 -2.34 -6.80
N SER A 301 -5.09 -1.67 -6.85
CA SER A 301 -4.88 -0.50 -7.72
C SER A 301 -4.90 -0.87 -9.21
N TYR A 302 -4.45 -2.06 -9.58
CA TYR A 302 -4.58 -2.59 -10.94
C TYR A 302 -6.06 -2.78 -11.32
N TYR A 303 -6.89 -3.29 -10.42
CA TYR A 303 -8.33 -3.43 -10.67
C TYR A 303 -9.04 -2.07 -10.77
N ALA A 304 -8.62 -1.05 -10.00
CA ALA A 304 -9.10 0.31 -10.20
C ALA A 304 -8.76 0.83 -11.61
N GLY A 305 -7.54 0.55 -12.09
CA GLY A 305 -7.11 0.86 -13.45
C GLY A 305 -7.95 0.14 -14.53
N MET A 306 -8.32 -1.14 -14.28
CA MET A 306 -9.21 -1.88 -15.19
C MET A 306 -10.59 -1.23 -15.30
N VAL A 307 -11.16 -0.72 -14.21
CA VAL A 307 -12.42 0.04 -14.25
C VAL A 307 -12.23 1.34 -15.03
N ALA A 308 -11.14 2.07 -14.77
CA ALA A 308 -10.83 3.33 -15.46
C ALA A 308 -10.69 3.16 -16.97
N LYS A 309 -10.18 2.02 -17.44
CA LYS A 309 -10.10 1.68 -18.86
C LYS A 309 -11.50 1.77 -19.52
N TYR A 310 -12.52 1.14 -18.91
CA TYR A 310 -13.89 1.21 -19.43
C TYR A 310 -14.39 2.65 -19.49
N TRP A 311 -14.18 3.46 -18.46
CA TRP A 311 -14.63 4.85 -18.42
C TRP A 311 -13.92 5.72 -19.45
N ILE A 312 -12.59 5.65 -19.53
CA ILE A 312 -11.78 6.47 -20.45
C ILE A 312 -12.10 6.13 -21.90
N GLU A 313 -12.16 4.83 -22.25
CA GLU A 313 -12.49 4.40 -23.61
C GLU A 313 -13.93 4.76 -24.00
N THR A 314 -14.87 4.69 -23.04
CA THR A 314 -16.28 5.03 -23.29
C THR A 314 -16.48 6.53 -23.46
N PHE A 315 -15.98 7.33 -22.51
CA PHE A 315 -16.28 8.76 -22.47
C PHE A 315 -15.29 9.60 -23.29
N ALA A 316 -14.00 9.35 -23.16
CA ALA A 316 -12.97 10.16 -23.81
C ALA A 316 -12.52 9.61 -25.17
N ARG A 317 -12.84 8.36 -25.50
CA ARG A 317 -12.45 7.66 -26.73
C ARG A 317 -10.92 7.66 -26.93
N ILE A 318 -10.19 7.47 -25.83
CA ILE A 318 -8.73 7.29 -25.81
C ILE A 318 -8.46 5.81 -25.58
N PRO A 319 -7.63 5.15 -26.43
CA PRO A 319 -7.18 3.78 -26.17
C PRO A 319 -6.43 3.67 -24.86
N VAL A 320 -6.76 2.65 -24.07
CA VAL A 320 -6.11 2.39 -22.77
C VAL A 320 -5.52 1.00 -22.76
N ASP A 321 -4.21 0.91 -22.63
CA ASP A 321 -3.53 -0.32 -22.25
C ASP A 321 -3.40 -0.39 -20.74
N ILE A 322 -3.54 -1.60 -20.19
CA ILE A 322 -3.35 -1.81 -18.76
C ILE A 322 -2.45 -3.00 -18.52
N ASP A 323 -1.50 -2.87 -17.60
CA ASP A 323 -0.52 -3.91 -17.31
C ASP A 323 -0.23 -4.02 -15.81
N VAL A 324 0.19 -5.22 -15.39
CA VAL A 324 0.69 -5.48 -14.05
C VAL A 324 2.13 -4.99 -13.95
N ALA A 325 2.46 -4.19 -12.95
CA ALA A 325 3.75 -3.53 -12.86
C ALA A 325 4.94 -4.51 -12.79
N SER A 326 4.80 -5.66 -12.12
CA SER A 326 5.84 -6.69 -12.06
C SER A 326 6.21 -7.27 -13.42
N GLU A 327 5.26 -7.38 -14.35
CA GLU A 327 5.50 -7.87 -15.69
C GLU A 327 5.95 -6.75 -16.64
N PHE A 328 5.36 -5.56 -16.48
CA PHE A 328 5.64 -4.40 -17.31
C PHE A 328 7.12 -4.00 -17.27
N ARG A 329 7.73 -3.96 -16.08
CA ARG A 329 9.11 -3.51 -15.88
C ARG A 329 10.17 -4.37 -16.59
N TYR A 330 9.87 -5.65 -16.87
CA TYR A 330 10.82 -6.59 -17.50
C TYR A 330 10.54 -6.88 -18.96
N ARG A 331 9.35 -6.51 -19.46
CA ARG A 331 8.91 -6.84 -20.81
C ARG A 331 9.47 -5.90 -21.88
N ASP A 332 10.03 -4.75 -21.51
CA ASP A 332 10.44 -3.67 -22.42
C ASP A 332 9.29 -3.27 -23.37
N PRO A 333 8.17 -2.75 -22.83
CA PRO A 333 6.95 -2.48 -23.59
C PRO A 333 7.16 -1.39 -24.64
N VAL A 334 6.46 -1.50 -25.76
CA VAL A 334 6.46 -0.46 -26.80
C VAL A 334 5.66 0.75 -26.28
N LEU A 335 6.33 1.88 -26.15
CA LEU A 335 5.73 3.15 -25.69
C LEU A 335 5.69 4.13 -26.86
N GLU A 336 4.49 4.62 -27.17
CA GLU A 336 4.29 5.57 -28.25
C GLU A 336 4.59 7.01 -27.79
N PRO A 337 5.24 7.85 -28.61
CA PRO A 337 5.46 9.27 -28.31
C PRO A 337 4.12 10.00 -28.08
N GLY A 338 4.08 10.88 -27.07
CA GLY A 338 2.87 11.63 -26.70
C GLY A 338 1.83 10.83 -25.90
N GLY A 339 2.19 9.61 -25.48
CA GLY A 339 1.38 8.80 -24.55
C GLY A 339 1.48 9.32 -23.12
N LEU A 340 0.44 9.03 -22.32
CA LEU A 340 0.39 9.26 -20.89
C LEU A 340 0.57 7.91 -20.15
N ALA A 341 1.59 7.81 -19.31
CA ALA A 341 1.73 6.67 -18.40
C ALA A 341 1.07 7.02 -17.06
N LEU A 342 0.00 6.30 -16.73
CA LEU A 342 -0.79 6.50 -15.52
C LEU A 342 -0.48 5.41 -14.49
N PHE A 343 0.08 5.81 -13.37
CA PHE A 343 0.42 4.92 -12.26
C PHE A 343 -0.58 5.09 -11.11
N ILE A 344 -1.01 3.97 -10.53
CA ILE A 344 -1.98 3.97 -9.43
C ILE A 344 -1.36 3.23 -8.26
N SER A 345 -1.28 3.89 -7.10
CA SER A 345 -0.73 3.29 -5.88
C SER A 345 -1.34 3.93 -4.63
N GLN A 346 -1.58 3.15 -3.60
CA GLN A 346 -1.98 3.70 -2.30
C GLN A 346 -0.78 4.38 -1.62
N SER A 347 0.35 3.68 -1.50
CA SER A 347 1.54 4.17 -0.79
C SER A 347 2.44 5.08 -1.64
N GLY A 348 2.45 4.91 -2.96
CA GLY A 348 3.40 5.53 -3.87
C GLY A 348 4.85 5.05 -3.72
N GLU A 349 5.03 3.87 -3.06
CA GLU A 349 6.34 3.26 -2.78
C GLU A 349 6.41 1.80 -3.23
N THR A 350 5.44 1.30 -3.99
CA THR A 350 5.45 -0.08 -4.50
C THR A 350 6.61 -0.26 -5.49
N ALA A 351 7.52 -1.17 -5.19
CA ALA A 351 8.79 -1.33 -5.91
C ALA A 351 8.61 -1.52 -7.42
N ASP A 352 7.77 -2.48 -7.82
CA ASP A 352 7.50 -2.74 -9.24
C ASP A 352 6.87 -1.55 -9.95
N THR A 353 5.90 -0.89 -9.30
CA THR A 353 5.21 0.27 -9.88
C THR A 353 6.15 1.45 -10.04
N LEU A 354 7.04 1.68 -9.05
CA LEU A 354 8.06 2.74 -9.12
C LEU A 354 9.11 2.45 -10.21
N ALA A 355 9.53 1.19 -10.36
CA ALA A 355 10.46 0.81 -11.41
C ALA A 355 9.84 0.98 -12.80
N ALA A 356 8.58 0.60 -12.99
CA ALA A 356 7.82 0.82 -14.22
C ALA A 356 7.67 2.33 -14.53
N LEU A 357 7.43 3.16 -13.49
CA LEU A 357 7.37 4.62 -13.64
C LEU A 357 8.70 5.18 -14.14
N LYS A 358 9.83 4.82 -13.51
CA LYS A 358 11.17 5.24 -13.92
C LYS A 358 11.47 4.81 -15.37
N HIS A 359 11.06 3.60 -15.76
CA HIS A 359 11.18 3.10 -17.13
C HIS A 359 10.40 3.99 -18.13
N CYS A 360 9.12 4.28 -17.85
CA CYS A 360 8.32 5.16 -18.70
C CYS A 360 8.90 6.57 -18.81
N LYS A 361 9.35 7.14 -17.70
CA LYS A 361 9.98 8.46 -17.65
C LYS A 361 11.26 8.52 -18.50
N ALA A 362 12.12 7.51 -18.38
CA ALA A 362 13.34 7.39 -19.19
C ALA A 362 13.05 7.25 -20.70
N ASN A 363 11.87 6.72 -21.07
CA ASN A 363 11.39 6.62 -22.45
C ASN A 363 10.51 7.80 -22.89
N GLY A 364 10.56 8.93 -22.19
CA GLY A 364 9.94 10.20 -22.61
C GLY A 364 8.41 10.21 -22.52
N GLN A 365 7.80 9.34 -21.69
CA GLN A 365 6.38 9.40 -21.41
C GLN A 365 6.05 10.51 -20.40
N THR A 366 4.90 11.14 -20.55
CA THR A 366 4.32 12.00 -19.51
C THR A 366 3.80 11.13 -18.37
N ILE A 367 4.13 11.47 -17.14
CA ILE A 367 3.83 10.65 -15.96
C ILE A 367 2.68 11.25 -15.16
N ALA A 368 1.57 10.52 -15.07
CA ALA A 368 0.48 10.81 -14.14
C ALA A 368 0.44 9.79 -13.01
N VAL A 369 0.20 10.24 -11.78
CA VAL A 369 0.17 9.37 -10.59
C VAL A 369 -1.08 9.61 -9.76
N VAL A 370 -1.89 8.58 -9.56
CA VAL A 370 -2.97 8.54 -8.57
C VAL A 370 -2.42 7.93 -7.29
N VAL A 371 -2.34 8.70 -6.21
CA VAL A 371 -1.69 8.26 -4.97
C VAL A 371 -2.33 8.85 -3.73
N ASN A 372 -2.30 8.09 -2.62
CA ASN A 372 -2.84 8.56 -1.34
C ASN A 372 -1.79 9.27 -0.47
N VAL A 373 -0.49 9.04 -0.71
CA VAL A 373 0.61 9.69 0.02
C VAL A 373 1.28 10.71 -0.90
N PRO A 374 0.93 12.01 -0.82
CA PRO A 374 1.40 13.03 -1.77
C PRO A 374 2.89 13.37 -1.63
N THR A 375 3.54 12.87 -0.57
CA THR A 375 4.98 13.03 -0.32
C THR A 375 5.80 11.79 -0.70
N SER A 376 5.16 10.78 -1.31
CA SER A 376 5.82 9.54 -1.74
C SER A 376 6.77 9.77 -2.92
N THR A 377 7.63 8.77 -3.16
CA THR A 377 8.58 8.82 -4.28
C THR A 377 7.87 8.94 -5.62
N MET A 378 6.79 8.17 -5.86
CA MET A 378 6.03 8.28 -7.11
C MET A 378 5.38 9.66 -7.27
N ALA A 379 4.91 10.27 -6.17
CA ALA A 379 4.31 11.60 -6.20
C ALA A 379 5.30 12.68 -6.63
N ARG A 380 6.55 12.60 -6.17
CA ARG A 380 7.62 13.54 -6.54
C ARG A 380 8.10 13.38 -7.98
N GLU A 381 7.94 12.21 -8.56
CA GLU A 381 8.34 11.91 -9.94
C GLU A 381 7.26 12.25 -10.99
N ALA A 382 6.04 12.62 -10.54
CA ALA A 382 4.89 12.83 -11.41
C ALA A 382 4.89 14.21 -12.08
N ASP A 383 4.53 14.25 -13.37
CA ASP A 383 4.18 15.48 -14.10
C ASP A 383 2.73 15.92 -13.81
N LEU A 384 1.86 14.96 -13.45
CA LEU A 384 0.50 15.18 -12.98
C LEU A 384 0.23 14.35 -11.73
N LEU A 385 0.14 15.01 -10.59
CA LEU A 385 -0.19 14.38 -9.31
C LEU A 385 -1.69 14.45 -9.05
N LEU A 386 -2.31 13.29 -8.81
CA LEU A 386 -3.74 13.10 -8.55
C LEU A 386 -3.95 12.46 -7.16
N PRO A 387 -3.99 13.26 -6.08
CA PRO A 387 -4.13 12.73 -4.71
C PRO A 387 -5.54 12.21 -4.42
N THR A 388 -5.64 11.11 -3.65
CA THR A 388 -6.94 10.48 -3.30
C THR A 388 -7.52 10.97 -1.97
N HIS A 389 -6.77 11.62 -1.12
CA HIS A 389 -7.22 12.14 0.19
C HIS A 389 -7.95 11.13 1.10
N ALA A 390 -7.64 9.82 0.97
CA ALA A 390 -8.28 8.77 1.77
C ALA A 390 -7.82 8.76 3.24
N GLY A 391 -6.81 9.57 3.60
CA GLY A 391 -6.17 9.49 4.89
C GLY A 391 -5.39 8.19 5.10
N PRO A 392 -4.85 7.93 6.30
CA PRO A 392 -4.14 6.69 6.60
C PRO A 392 -5.05 5.46 6.43
N GLU A 393 -4.55 4.42 5.76
CA GLU A 393 -5.19 3.12 5.62
C GLU A 393 -4.26 2.06 6.22
N ILE A 394 -4.68 1.47 7.33
CA ILE A 394 -3.85 0.62 8.21
C ILE A 394 -4.11 -0.87 7.95
N GLY A 395 -5.37 -1.26 7.72
CA GLY A 395 -5.71 -2.63 7.33
C GLY A 395 -4.91 -3.04 6.11
N VAL A 396 -4.30 -4.24 6.13
CA VAL A 396 -3.46 -4.72 5.03
C VAL A 396 -4.27 -4.81 3.73
N ALA A 397 -5.46 -5.39 3.79
CA ALA A 397 -6.38 -5.42 2.66
C ALA A 397 -6.93 -4.01 2.38
N SER A 398 -6.74 -3.50 1.17
CA SER A 398 -7.15 -2.15 0.78
C SER A 398 -8.67 -2.06 0.60
N THR A 399 -9.28 -0.97 1.09
CA THR A 399 -10.73 -0.71 1.02
C THR A 399 -11.03 0.73 0.59
N LYS A 400 -10.91 1.71 1.48
CA LYS A 400 -11.19 3.12 1.19
C LYS A 400 -10.23 3.72 0.16
N ALA A 401 -8.99 3.24 0.10
CA ALA A 401 -8.05 3.69 -0.94
C ALA A 401 -8.54 3.29 -2.33
N PHE A 402 -9.12 2.09 -2.51
CA PHE A 402 -9.70 1.64 -3.77
C PHE A 402 -10.85 2.54 -4.24
N THR A 403 -11.83 2.80 -3.37
CA THR A 403 -12.97 3.65 -3.73
C THR A 403 -12.57 5.09 -3.99
N CYS A 404 -11.58 5.63 -3.27
CA CYS A 404 -11.00 6.95 -3.57
C CYS A 404 -10.23 6.95 -4.90
N GLN A 405 -9.48 5.88 -5.23
CA GLN A 405 -8.86 5.75 -6.56
C GLN A 405 -9.91 5.75 -7.67
N LEU A 406 -10.99 4.98 -7.50
CA LEU A 406 -12.10 4.99 -8.46
C LEU A 406 -12.72 6.39 -8.61
N ALA A 407 -12.92 7.14 -7.53
CA ALA A 407 -13.46 8.50 -7.56
C ALA A 407 -12.57 9.45 -8.37
N VAL A 408 -11.24 9.41 -8.16
CA VAL A 408 -10.26 10.20 -8.91
C VAL A 408 -10.26 9.80 -10.39
N LEU A 409 -10.27 8.50 -10.68
CA LEU A 409 -10.24 7.98 -12.04
C LEU A 409 -11.53 8.30 -12.83
N ALA A 410 -12.70 8.31 -12.17
CA ALA A 410 -13.96 8.75 -12.76
C ALA A 410 -13.90 10.24 -13.11
N ALA A 411 -13.37 11.08 -12.21
CA ALA A 411 -13.16 12.49 -12.47
C ALA A 411 -12.16 12.72 -13.63
N LEU A 412 -11.05 11.97 -13.66
CA LEU A 412 -10.08 12.03 -14.77
C LEU A 412 -10.73 11.66 -16.11
N ALA A 413 -11.49 10.57 -16.16
CA ALA A 413 -12.18 10.14 -17.39
C ALA A 413 -13.18 11.19 -17.90
N ALA A 414 -13.96 11.80 -17.00
CA ALA A 414 -14.87 12.88 -17.34
C ALA A 414 -14.12 14.12 -17.86
N ARG A 415 -13.03 14.52 -17.19
CA ARG A 415 -12.24 15.66 -17.63
C ARG A 415 -11.57 15.45 -18.98
N LEU A 416 -11.03 14.26 -19.24
CA LEU A 416 -10.51 13.87 -20.55
C LEU A 416 -11.58 13.97 -21.64
N ALA A 417 -12.80 13.51 -21.35
CA ALA A 417 -13.93 13.59 -22.28
C ALA A 417 -14.30 15.04 -22.63
N VAL A 418 -14.33 15.92 -21.63
CA VAL A 418 -14.57 17.37 -21.83
C VAL A 418 -13.47 18.00 -22.68
N LEU A 419 -12.20 17.77 -22.35
CA LEU A 419 -11.06 18.35 -23.07
C LEU A 419 -11.00 17.89 -24.53
N ARG A 420 -11.47 16.70 -24.83
CA ARG A 420 -11.55 16.17 -26.20
C ARG A 420 -12.85 16.51 -26.94
N GLY A 421 -13.73 17.32 -26.35
CA GLY A 421 -15.03 17.68 -26.93
C GLY A 421 -15.95 16.47 -27.13
N ARG A 422 -15.81 15.43 -26.29
CA ARG A 422 -16.65 14.23 -26.29
C ARG A 422 -17.75 14.25 -25.24
N MET A 423 -17.72 15.23 -24.36
CA MET A 423 -18.71 15.50 -23.32
C MET A 423 -19.03 16.98 -23.35
N ASP A 424 -20.29 17.30 -23.54
CA ASP A 424 -20.77 18.69 -23.52
C ASP A 424 -21.00 19.17 -22.08
N ARG A 425 -21.43 20.41 -21.94
CA ARG A 425 -21.66 21.05 -20.65
C ARG A 425 -22.80 20.41 -19.86
N ALA A 426 -23.83 19.95 -20.52
CA ALA A 426 -24.98 19.32 -19.86
C ALA A 426 -24.61 17.93 -19.37
N GLU A 427 -23.89 17.17 -20.18
CA GLU A 427 -23.37 15.85 -19.83
C GLU A 427 -22.34 15.93 -18.66
N GLU A 428 -21.44 16.94 -18.68
CA GLU A 428 -20.52 17.18 -17.57
C GLU A 428 -21.26 17.47 -16.26
N THR A 429 -22.32 18.28 -16.32
CA THR A 429 -23.18 18.61 -15.17
C THR A 429 -23.84 17.35 -14.59
N GLU A 430 -24.35 16.45 -15.44
CA GLU A 430 -24.91 15.17 -15.00
C GLU A 430 -23.86 14.26 -14.35
N VAL A 431 -22.68 14.15 -14.92
CA VAL A 431 -21.56 13.39 -14.32
C VAL A 431 -21.20 13.94 -12.94
N VAL A 432 -21.08 15.27 -12.81
CA VAL A 432 -20.81 15.94 -11.53
C VAL A 432 -21.89 15.63 -10.51
N ARG A 433 -23.19 15.67 -10.91
CA ARG A 433 -24.30 15.33 -10.03
C ARG A 433 -24.15 13.92 -9.46
N HIS A 434 -23.89 12.92 -10.31
CA HIS A 434 -23.70 11.54 -9.87
C HIS A 434 -22.48 11.37 -8.96
N LEU A 435 -21.36 12.03 -9.25
CA LEU A 435 -20.19 12.00 -8.39
C LEU A 435 -20.48 12.62 -7.01
N VAL A 436 -21.24 13.70 -6.95
CA VAL A 436 -21.65 14.37 -5.69
C VAL A 436 -22.62 13.49 -4.88
N GLU A 437 -23.47 12.70 -5.54
CA GLU A 437 -24.41 11.76 -4.90
C GLU A 437 -23.70 10.50 -4.35
N THR A 438 -22.49 10.17 -4.83
CA THR A 438 -21.78 8.93 -4.48
C THR A 438 -21.65 8.68 -2.98
N PRO A 439 -21.31 9.65 -2.11
CA PRO A 439 -21.23 9.42 -0.66
C PRO A 439 -22.55 8.95 -0.03
N ALA A 440 -23.69 9.47 -0.50
CA ALA A 440 -25.00 9.04 -0.03
C ALA A 440 -25.32 7.60 -0.47
N CYS A 441 -24.96 7.24 -1.71
CA CYS A 441 -25.12 5.88 -2.22
C CYS A 441 -24.22 4.88 -1.47
N LEU A 442 -22.98 5.28 -1.11
CA LEU A 442 -22.09 4.47 -0.27
C LEU A 442 -22.68 4.23 1.13
N ASN A 443 -23.28 5.25 1.74
CA ASN A 443 -23.98 5.08 3.03
C ASN A 443 -25.18 4.13 2.91
N ALA A 444 -25.92 4.17 1.82
CA ALA A 444 -27.02 3.24 1.58
C ALA A 444 -26.51 1.80 1.42
N ALA A 445 -25.38 1.60 0.73
CA ALA A 445 -24.74 0.29 0.61
C ALA A 445 -24.23 -0.23 1.97
N LEU A 446 -23.68 0.62 2.82
CA LEU A 446 -23.21 0.27 4.17
C LEU A 446 -24.37 -0.13 5.11
N ALA A 447 -25.60 0.31 4.84
CA ALA A 447 -26.76 -0.08 5.65
C ALA A 447 -27.06 -1.60 5.60
N HIS A 448 -26.53 -2.32 4.62
CA HIS A 448 -26.65 -3.78 4.50
C HIS A 448 -25.62 -4.58 5.34
N ASP A 449 -24.84 -3.93 6.22
CA ASP A 449 -23.78 -4.58 7.02
C ASP A 449 -24.28 -5.82 7.78
N ASP A 450 -25.40 -5.72 8.51
CA ASP A 450 -25.97 -6.82 9.29
C ASP A 450 -26.47 -7.98 8.39
N GLU A 451 -27.06 -7.68 7.25
CA GLU A 451 -27.53 -8.68 6.28
C GLU A 451 -26.35 -9.44 5.69
N ILE A 452 -25.29 -8.72 5.30
CA ILE A 452 -24.06 -9.30 4.76
C ILE A 452 -23.33 -10.12 5.84
N ALA A 453 -23.36 -9.69 7.11
CA ALA A 453 -22.81 -10.44 8.22
C ALA A 453 -23.51 -11.80 8.39
N GLN A 454 -24.83 -11.85 8.25
CA GLN A 454 -25.59 -13.12 8.29
C GLN A 454 -25.23 -14.02 7.09
N MET A 455 -25.14 -13.45 5.90
CA MET A 455 -24.76 -14.16 4.68
C MET A 455 -23.35 -14.75 4.76
N ALA A 456 -22.43 -14.09 5.44
CA ALA A 456 -21.06 -14.57 5.60
C ALA A 456 -21.00 -16.00 6.23
N HIS A 457 -21.96 -16.36 7.06
CA HIS A 457 -22.05 -17.71 7.61
C HIS A 457 -22.33 -18.80 6.55
N LEU A 458 -22.97 -18.45 5.44
CA LEU A 458 -23.23 -19.35 4.33
C LEU A 458 -21.96 -19.56 3.47
N ILE A 459 -21.08 -18.54 3.39
CA ILE A 459 -19.87 -18.55 2.57
C ILE A 459 -18.66 -19.11 3.35
N ALA A 460 -18.55 -18.83 4.65
CA ALA A 460 -17.38 -19.17 5.46
C ALA A 460 -16.98 -20.68 5.45
N PRO A 461 -17.90 -21.65 5.31
CA PRO A 461 -17.54 -23.08 5.22
C PRO A 461 -16.93 -23.47 3.86
N ALA A 462 -17.09 -22.65 2.81
CA ALA A 462 -16.60 -22.98 1.47
C ALA A 462 -15.07 -23.00 1.42
N ARG A 463 -14.51 -23.88 0.58
CA ARG A 463 -13.08 -23.90 0.25
C ARG A 463 -12.76 -23.00 -0.92
N ASP A 464 -13.68 -22.94 -1.89
CA ASP A 464 -13.57 -22.22 -3.13
C ASP A 464 -14.80 -21.34 -3.31
N VAL A 465 -14.61 -20.12 -3.84
CA VAL A 465 -15.70 -19.16 -4.13
C VAL A 465 -15.39 -18.48 -5.47
N LEU A 466 -16.39 -18.42 -6.34
CA LEU A 466 -16.24 -17.72 -7.62
C LEU A 466 -16.98 -16.38 -7.58
N TYR A 467 -16.42 -15.39 -8.24
CA TYR A 467 -17.03 -14.07 -8.45
C TYR A 467 -17.25 -13.82 -9.93
N LEU A 468 -18.42 -13.35 -10.30
CA LEU A 468 -18.77 -13.05 -11.69
C LEU A 468 -19.18 -11.59 -11.84
N GLY A 469 -18.67 -10.95 -12.88
CA GLY A 469 -19.04 -9.62 -13.29
C GLY A 469 -18.90 -9.45 -14.82
N ARG A 470 -19.44 -8.37 -15.35
CA ARG A 470 -19.34 -8.04 -16.78
C ARG A 470 -19.11 -6.55 -16.97
N GLY A 471 -18.30 -6.17 -18.00
CA GLY A 471 -17.93 -4.78 -18.19
C GLY A 471 -17.17 -4.23 -16.97
N PRO A 472 -17.53 -3.03 -16.46
CA PRO A 472 -16.89 -2.45 -15.27
C PRO A 472 -17.04 -3.29 -14.00
N ASP A 473 -18.04 -4.20 -13.93
CA ASP A 473 -18.25 -5.07 -12.77
C ASP A 473 -17.30 -6.30 -12.77
N PHE A 474 -16.65 -6.63 -13.89
CA PHE A 474 -15.64 -7.68 -13.92
C PHE A 474 -14.43 -7.36 -13.04
N PRO A 475 -13.79 -6.17 -13.14
CA PRO A 475 -12.76 -5.78 -12.18
C PRO A 475 -13.21 -5.80 -10.72
N LEU A 476 -14.48 -5.51 -10.43
CA LEU A 476 -15.04 -5.61 -9.07
C LEU A 476 -15.16 -7.07 -8.61
N ALA A 477 -15.51 -7.99 -9.50
CA ALA A 477 -15.51 -9.42 -9.22
C ALA A 477 -14.09 -9.90 -8.86
N LEU A 478 -13.06 -9.42 -9.58
CA LEU A 478 -11.66 -9.68 -9.25
C LEU A 478 -11.27 -9.10 -7.89
N GLU A 479 -11.69 -7.88 -7.57
CA GLU A 479 -11.42 -7.21 -6.29
C GLU A 479 -12.12 -7.95 -5.14
N GLY A 480 -13.39 -8.35 -5.30
CA GLY A 480 -14.11 -9.14 -4.29
C GLY A 480 -13.42 -10.47 -4.00
N ALA A 481 -13.00 -11.18 -5.05
CA ALA A 481 -12.24 -12.42 -4.92
C ALA A 481 -10.88 -12.18 -4.24
N LEU A 482 -10.18 -11.08 -4.56
CA LEU A 482 -8.94 -10.70 -3.91
C LEU A 482 -9.16 -10.44 -2.42
N LYS A 483 -10.13 -9.62 -2.04
CA LYS A 483 -10.44 -9.32 -0.63
C LYS A 483 -10.77 -10.58 0.15
N LEU A 484 -11.59 -11.46 -0.42
CA LEU A 484 -11.97 -12.72 0.26
C LEU A 484 -10.75 -13.62 0.50
N LYS A 485 -9.89 -13.82 -0.51
CA LYS A 485 -8.70 -14.68 -0.34
C LYS A 485 -7.68 -14.11 0.63
N GLU A 486 -7.47 -12.79 0.62
CA GLU A 486 -6.48 -12.12 1.46
C GLU A 486 -6.73 -12.34 2.96
N ILE A 487 -7.96 -12.19 3.41
CA ILE A 487 -8.29 -12.15 4.84
C ILE A 487 -8.99 -13.40 5.37
N SER A 488 -9.65 -14.20 4.51
CA SER A 488 -10.33 -15.43 4.92
C SER A 488 -9.57 -16.71 4.58
N TYR A 489 -8.57 -16.61 3.68
CA TYR A 489 -7.80 -17.73 3.12
C TYR A 489 -8.65 -18.74 2.33
N ILE A 490 -9.86 -18.37 1.93
CA ILE A 490 -10.66 -19.12 0.96
C ILE A 490 -10.06 -18.88 -0.42
N HIS A 491 -9.90 -19.94 -1.22
CA HIS A 491 -9.51 -19.80 -2.61
C HIS A 491 -10.66 -19.15 -3.39
N ALA A 492 -10.49 -17.91 -3.79
CA ALA A 492 -11.50 -17.13 -4.50
C ALA A 492 -10.97 -16.60 -5.83
N GLU A 493 -11.76 -16.73 -6.90
CA GLU A 493 -11.41 -16.26 -8.23
C GLU A 493 -12.53 -15.44 -8.85
N GLY A 494 -12.15 -14.37 -9.57
CA GLY A 494 -13.08 -13.52 -10.32
C GLY A 494 -13.00 -13.82 -11.81
N TYR A 495 -14.15 -13.87 -12.49
CA TYR A 495 -14.22 -14.11 -13.92
C TYR A 495 -15.14 -13.09 -14.62
N ALA A 496 -14.80 -12.74 -15.85
CA ALA A 496 -15.77 -12.17 -16.76
C ALA A 496 -16.88 -13.20 -16.97
N SER A 497 -18.14 -12.85 -16.74
CA SER A 497 -19.25 -13.81 -16.72
C SER A 497 -19.34 -14.66 -18.00
N GLY A 498 -18.98 -14.11 -19.16
CA GLY A 498 -18.95 -14.85 -20.44
C GLY A 498 -17.88 -15.91 -20.52
N GLU A 499 -16.76 -15.77 -19.78
CA GLU A 499 -15.65 -16.71 -19.77
C GLU A 499 -15.94 -18.00 -18.99
N MET A 500 -17.03 -18.03 -18.21
CA MET A 500 -17.46 -19.23 -17.51
C MET A 500 -17.54 -20.45 -18.43
N LYS A 501 -18.00 -20.26 -19.67
CA LYS A 501 -18.16 -21.34 -20.67
C LYS A 501 -16.84 -21.90 -21.20
N HIS A 502 -15.73 -21.18 -21.00
CA HIS A 502 -14.42 -21.51 -21.54
C HIS A 502 -13.50 -22.23 -20.51
N GLY A 503 -14.09 -22.90 -19.53
CA GLY A 503 -13.37 -23.71 -18.54
C GLY A 503 -13.95 -23.62 -17.13
N PRO A 504 -14.06 -22.42 -16.51
CA PRO A 504 -14.45 -22.28 -15.10
C PRO A 504 -15.77 -22.93 -14.72
N ILE A 505 -16.71 -23.08 -15.64
CA ILE A 505 -18.01 -23.75 -15.41
C ILE A 505 -17.86 -25.22 -14.96
N ALA A 506 -16.70 -25.83 -15.23
CA ALA A 506 -16.39 -27.19 -14.77
C ALA A 506 -16.19 -27.26 -13.24
N LEU A 507 -15.96 -26.11 -12.58
CA LEU A 507 -15.78 -26.00 -11.13
C LEU A 507 -17.13 -25.90 -10.39
N ILE A 508 -18.24 -25.73 -11.11
CA ILE A 508 -19.55 -25.49 -10.50
C ILE A 508 -20.14 -26.79 -9.97
N ASP A 509 -20.39 -26.81 -8.67
CA ASP A 509 -21.14 -27.83 -7.94
C ASP A 509 -21.93 -27.16 -6.79
N ASP A 510 -22.50 -27.97 -5.90
CA ASP A 510 -23.30 -27.50 -4.75
C ASP A 510 -22.45 -27.03 -3.56
N ALA A 511 -21.12 -27.20 -3.61
CA ALA A 511 -20.18 -26.77 -2.59
C ALA A 511 -19.50 -25.42 -2.89
N VAL A 512 -19.54 -24.96 -4.15
CA VAL A 512 -18.89 -23.72 -4.61
C VAL A 512 -19.92 -22.58 -4.71
N PRO A 513 -19.95 -21.63 -3.76
CA PRO A 513 -20.75 -20.42 -3.89
C PRO A 513 -20.25 -19.53 -5.04
N VAL A 514 -21.18 -18.91 -5.75
CA VAL A 514 -20.89 -17.99 -6.86
C VAL A 514 -21.51 -16.63 -6.55
N ILE A 515 -20.68 -15.63 -6.36
CA ILE A 515 -21.08 -14.23 -6.12
C ILE A 515 -21.23 -13.55 -7.49
N VAL A 516 -22.41 -13.03 -7.80
CA VAL A 516 -22.70 -12.39 -9.08
C VAL A 516 -22.99 -10.91 -8.88
N LEU A 517 -22.18 -10.06 -9.49
CA LEU A 517 -22.37 -8.60 -9.55
C LEU A 517 -23.15 -8.28 -10.82
N ALA A 518 -24.41 -7.87 -10.66
CA ALA A 518 -25.29 -7.63 -11.79
C ALA A 518 -26.22 -6.41 -11.52
N PRO A 519 -25.69 -5.18 -11.53
CA PRO A 519 -26.55 -3.99 -11.51
C PRO A 519 -27.48 -3.98 -12.72
N SER A 520 -28.74 -3.50 -12.55
CA SER A 520 -29.65 -3.34 -13.68
C SER A 520 -29.06 -2.35 -14.70
N GLY A 521 -29.14 -2.70 -15.98
CA GLY A 521 -28.56 -1.90 -17.05
C GLY A 521 -28.26 -2.72 -18.32
N PRO A 522 -27.51 -2.17 -19.27
CA PRO A 522 -27.33 -2.78 -20.60
C PRO A 522 -26.69 -4.19 -20.61
N LEU A 523 -25.94 -4.53 -19.55
CA LEU A 523 -25.24 -5.81 -19.44
C LEU A 523 -25.96 -6.81 -18.53
N PHE A 524 -27.04 -6.41 -17.85
CA PHE A 524 -27.77 -7.20 -16.86
C PHE A 524 -28.22 -8.55 -17.42
N GLU A 525 -29.05 -8.55 -18.49
CA GLU A 525 -29.58 -9.77 -19.09
C GLU A 525 -28.48 -10.77 -19.48
N LYS A 526 -27.31 -10.27 -19.94
CA LYS A 526 -26.18 -11.13 -20.33
C LYS A 526 -25.50 -11.74 -19.10
N THR A 527 -25.42 -11.02 -18.01
CA THR A 527 -24.88 -11.51 -16.74
C THR A 527 -25.82 -12.53 -16.14
N VAL A 528 -27.13 -12.24 -16.10
CA VAL A 528 -28.18 -13.13 -15.61
C VAL A 528 -28.24 -14.44 -16.41
N SER A 529 -28.09 -14.38 -17.75
CA SER A 529 -28.01 -15.59 -18.59
C SER A 529 -26.86 -16.52 -18.16
N ASN A 530 -25.69 -15.97 -17.86
CA ASN A 530 -24.57 -16.78 -17.36
C ASN A 530 -24.81 -17.29 -15.92
N MET A 531 -25.45 -16.48 -15.08
CA MET A 531 -25.88 -16.90 -13.75
C MET A 531 -26.84 -18.10 -13.79
N GLN A 532 -27.79 -18.10 -14.72
CA GLN A 532 -28.73 -19.21 -14.91
C GLN A 532 -28.02 -20.50 -15.36
N GLU A 533 -26.96 -20.40 -16.14
CA GLU A 533 -26.12 -21.54 -16.54
C GLU A 533 -25.38 -22.16 -15.34
N VAL A 534 -24.92 -21.32 -14.41
CA VAL A 534 -24.33 -21.72 -13.13
C VAL A 534 -25.38 -22.47 -12.29
N ARG A 535 -26.57 -21.88 -12.12
CA ARG A 535 -27.68 -22.47 -11.35
C ARG A 535 -28.16 -23.82 -11.92
N ALA A 536 -28.22 -23.92 -13.25
CA ALA A 536 -28.61 -25.16 -13.93
C ALA A 536 -27.66 -26.34 -13.63
N ARG A 537 -26.45 -26.08 -13.10
CA ARG A 537 -25.45 -27.08 -12.68
C ARG A 537 -25.36 -27.25 -11.16
N GLY A 538 -26.33 -26.71 -10.43
CA GLY A 538 -26.38 -26.80 -8.97
C GLY A 538 -25.60 -25.73 -8.21
N GLY A 539 -25.02 -24.76 -8.92
CA GLY A 539 -24.24 -23.68 -8.30
C GLY A 539 -25.11 -22.80 -7.39
N LYS A 540 -24.60 -22.47 -6.21
CA LYS A 540 -25.27 -21.65 -5.19
C LYS A 540 -24.92 -20.18 -5.42
N VAL A 541 -25.86 -19.42 -5.95
CA VAL A 541 -25.64 -18.02 -6.32
C VAL A 541 -26.01 -17.08 -5.19
N VAL A 542 -25.11 -16.12 -4.90
CA VAL A 542 -25.41 -14.88 -4.19
C VAL A 542 -25.47 -13.77 -5.25
N LEU A 543 -26.64 -13.15 -5.40
CA LEU A 543 -26.86 -12.07 -6.34
C LEU A 543 -26.75 -10.70 -5.64
N ILE A 544 -25.83 -9.86 -6.10
CA ILE A 544 -25.69 -8.47 -5.69
C ILE A 544 -26.23 -7.61 -6.84
N SER A 545 -27.39 -6.98 -6.64
CA SER A 545 -28.09 -6.19 -7.66
C SER A 545 -28.98 -5.15 -7.01
N ASP A 546 -29.55 -4.24 -7.79
CA ASP A 546 -30.60 -3.35 -7.30
C ASP A 546 -31.98 -4.04 -7.24
N ALA A 547 -32.98 -3.35 -6.69
CA ALA A 547 -34.32 -3.91 -6.50
C ALA A 547 -34.94 -4.48 -7.79
N GLU A 548 -34.71 -3.81 -8.94
CA GLU A 548 -35.21 -4.26 -10.23
C GLU A 548 -34.56 -5.56 -10.67
N GLY A 549 -33.22 -5.65 -10.55
CA GLY A 549 -32.48 -6.85 -10.91
C GLY A 549 -32.78 -8.02 -9.96
N ILE A 550 -32.98 -7.77 -8.67
CA ILE A 550 -33.41 -8.81 -7.70
C ILE A 550 -34.82 -9.30 -8.01
N ALA A 551 -35.75 -8.41 -8.32
CA ALA A 551 -37.12 -8.81 -8.69
C ALA A 551 -37.14 -9.69 -9.95
N GLU A 552 -36.24 -9.44 -10.92
CA GLU A 552 -36.16 -10.21 -12.15
C GLU A 552 -35.41 -11.54 -12.00
N ALA A 553 -34.31 -11.57 -11.26
CA ALA A 553 -33.37 -12.69 -11.28
C ALA A 553 -33.08 -13.31 -9.90
N GLY A 554 -33.59 -12.76 -8.82
CA GLY A 554 -33.28 -13.20 -7.45
C GLY A 554 -33.94 -14.50 -7.02
N GLU A 555 -35.06 -14.89 -7.67
CA GLU A 555 -35.75 -16.15 -7.32
C GLU A 555 -34.82 -17.36 -7.46
N GLY A 556 -34.74 -18.17 -6.39
CA GLY A 556 -33.88 -19.38 -6.35
C GLY A 556 -32.38 -19.10 -6.20
N CYS A 557 -31.96 -17.88 -5.93
CA CYS A 557 -30.61 -17.60 -5.43
C CYS A 557 -30.47 -18.07 -3.98
N MET A 558 -29.25 -18.41 -3.56
CA MET A 558 -28.94 -18.76 -2.18
C MET A 558 -29.16 -17.56 -1.25
N ALA A 559 -28.81 -16.38 -1.73
CA ALA A 559 -29.06 -15.09 -1.07
C ALA A 559 -29.03 -13.96 -2.10
N THR A 560 -29.57 -12.81 -1.71
CA THR A 560 -29.53 -11.57 -2.50
C THR A 560 -29.07 -10.41 -1.63
N ILE A 561 -28.35 -9.44 -2.20
CA ILE A 561 -28.03 -8.15 -1.57
C ILE A 561 -28.64 -7.07 -2.45
N GLU A 562 -29.60 -6.32 -1.90
CA GLU A 562 -30.24 -5.23 -2.62
C GLU A 562 -29.40 -3.95 -2.51
N MET A 563 -28.88 -3.49 -3.62
CA MET A 563 -28.09 -2.26 -3.71
C MET A 563 -28.95 -1.09 -4.15
N PRO A 564 -28.59 0.15 -3.79
CA PRO A 564 -29.24 1.32 -4.36
C PRO A 564 -29.08 1.34 -5.88
N LYS A 565 -30.15 1.70 -6.60
CA LYS A 565 -30.08 1.93 -8.05
C LYS A 565 -29.25 3.18 -8.31
N VAL A 566 -28.16 3.05 -9.03
CA VAL A 566 -27.20 4.13 -9.27
C VAL A 566 -26.85 4.26 -10.75
N HIS A 567 -26.34 5.42 -11.14
CA HIS A 567 -25.83 5.60 -12.49
C HIS A 567 -24.62 4.67 -12.76
N PRO A 568 -24.47 4.08 -13.96
CA PRO A 568 -23.38 3.14 -14.29
C PRO A 568 -21.98 3.69 -14.03
N LEU A 569 -21.76 5.01 -14.10
CA LEU A 569 -20.48 5.64 -13.78
C LEU A 569 -20.06 5.39 -12.32
N ILE A 570 -21.00 5.48 -11.37
CA ILE A 570 -20.69 5.35 -9.94
C ILE A 570 -20.99 3.95 -9.39
N ALA A 571 -21.57 3.07 -10.18
CA ALA A 571 -21.85 1.69 -9.77
C ALA A 571 -20.59 0.97 -9.26
N PRO A 572 -19.39 1.06 -9.89
CA PRO A 572 -18.18 0.43 -9.37
C PRO A 572 -17.76 0.91 -7.97
N LEU A 573 -18.01 2.18 -7.63
CA LEU A 573 -17.72 2.69 -6.29
C LEU A 573 -18.67 2.09 -5.25
N VAL A 574 -19.96 2.01 -5.58
CA VAL A 574 -21.02 1.59 -4.66
C VAL A 574 -21.00 0.07 -4.46
N TYR A 575 -20.82 -0.70 -5.53
CA TYR A 575 -20.75 -2.17 -5.49
C TYR A 575 -19.43 -2.71 -4.92
N ALA A 576 -18.41 -1.87 -4.74
CA ALA A 576 -17.22 -2.22 -3.96
C ALA A 576 -17.53 -2.49 -2.48
N VAL A 577 -18.53 -1.80 -1.91
CA VAL A 577 -18.89 -1.93 -0.49
C VAL A 577 -19.33 -3.34 -0.11
N PRO A 578 -20.33 -3.96 -0.76
CA PRO A 578 -20.81 -5.29 -0.37
C PRO A 578 -19.76 -6.38 -0.52
N VAL A 579 -18.86 -6.31 -1.51
CA VAL A 579 -17.79 -7.31 -1.66
C VAL A 579 -16.73 -7.18 -0.57
N GLN A 580 -16.45 -5.94 -0.12
CA GLN A 580 -15.54 -5.68 1.00
C GLN A 580 -16.15 -6.15 2.33
N LEU A 581 -17.42 -5.82 2.61
CA LEU A 581 -18.14 -6.25 3.80
C LEU A 581 -18.26 -7.78 3.86
N LEU A 582 -18.58 -8.43 2.74
CA LEU A 582 -18.67 -9.90 2.69
C LEU A 582 -17.33 -10.55 3.06
N ALA A 583 -16.23 -10.08 2.47
CA ALA A 583 -14.91 -10.58 2.80
C ALA A 583 -14.56 -10.36 4.28
N TYR A 584 -14.85 -9.16 4.82
CA TYR A 584 -14.64 -8.81 6.21
C TYR A 584 -15.40 -9.75 7.16
N HIS A 585 -16.70 -9.93 6.94
CA HIS A 585 -17.53 -10.77 7.82
C HIS A 585 -17.19 -12.25 7.70
N VAL A 586 -16.86 -12.75 6.51
CA VAL A 586 -16.37 -14.13 6.34
C VAL A 586 -15.09 -14.36 7.14
N ALA A 587 -14.15 -13.42 7.10
CA ALA A 587 -12.93 -13.50 7.90
C ALA A 587 -13.22 -13.48 9.41
N CYS A 588 -14.18 -12.65 9.86
CA CYS A 588 -14.62 -12.63 11.25
C CYS A 588 -15.25 -13.96 11.69
N VAL A 589 -16.09 -14.57 10.86
CA VAL A 589 -16.70 -15.90 11.13
C VAL A 589 -15.63 -16.98 11.23
N LYS A 590 -14.61 -16.94 10.36
CA LYS A 590 -13.48 -17.88 10.38
C LYS A 590 -12.48 -17.63 11.51
N GLY A 591 -12.56 -16.47 12.17
CA GLY A 591 -11.64 -16.10 13.26
C GLY A 591 -10.22 -15.79 12.78
N THR A 592 -10.05 -15.41 11.53
CA THR A 592 -8.75 -15.01 10.98
C THR A 592 -8.40 -13.57 11.38
N ASP A 593 -7.12 -13.19 11.30
CA ASP A 593 -6.69 -11.83 11.56
C ASP A 593 -7.03 -10.94 10.34
N VAL A 594 -8.00 -10.04 10.51
CA VAL A 594 -8.53 -9.20 9.44
C VAL A 594 -7.56 -8.08 9.08
N ASP A 595 -6.95 -7.44 10.09
CA ASP A 595 -6.08 -6.28 9.88
C ASP A 595 -4.67 -6.67 9.44
N GLN A 596 -4.19 -7.84 9.92
CA GLN A 596 -2.84 -8.36 9.68
C GLN A 596 -2.91 -9.84 9.23
N PRO A 597 -3.44 -10.10 8.03
CA PRO A 597 -3.55 -11.47 7.52
C PRO A 597 -2.16 -12.06 7.26
N ARG A 598 -2.01 -13.36 7.50
CA ARG A 598 -0.73 -14.06 7.35
C ARG A 598 -0.13 -13.84 5.94
N ASN A 599 1.19 -13.73 5.86
CA ASN A 599 1.96 -13.67 4.61
C ASN A 599 1.61 -12.47 3.71
N LEU A 600 1.01 -11.40 4.24
CA LEU A 600 0.71 -10.20 3.49
C LEU A 600 1.27 -8.96 4.19
N ALA A 601 1.71 -8.00 3.42
CA ALA A 601 2.13 -6.67 3.87
C ALA A 601 1.31 -5.58 3.18
N LYS A 602 1.08 -4.45 3.85
CA LYS A 602 0.30 -3.33 3.30
C LYS A 602 0.88 -2.75 2.02
N SER A 603 2.19 -2.74 1.89
CA SER A 603 2.88 -2.23 0.69
C SER A 603 4.13 -3.07 0.44
N VAL A 604 4.37 -3.42 -0.81
CA VAL A 604 5.53 -4.20 -1.25
C VAL A 604 6.56 -3.24 -1.82
N THR A 605 7.61 -2.97 -1.03
CA THR A 605 8.70 -2.03 -1.39
C THR A 605 10.01 -2.72 -1.73
N VAL A 606 9.99 -4.05 -1.76
CA VAL A 606 11.10 -4.91 -2.15
C VAL A 606 10.62 -5.86 -3.24
N GLU A 607 11.55 -6.32 -4.03
CA GLU A 607 11.35 -7.32 -5.08
C GLU A 607 11.56 -8.74 -4.56
#